data_761af76cb440d26c351678d13398829d
#
_entry.id   761af76cb440d26c351678d13398829d
#
_cell.length_a   1.000
_cell.length_b   1.000
_cell.length_c   1.000
_cell.angle_alpha   90.00
_cell.angle_beta   90.00
_cell.angle_gamma   90.00
#
_symmetry.space_group_name_H-M   'P 1'
#
loop_
_entity.id
_entity.type
_entity.pdbx_description
1 polymer ?
#
loop_
_entity_poly.entity_id
_entity_poly.type
_entity_poly.pdbx_seq_one_letter_code
_entity_poly.pdbx_strand_id
1 'polypeptide(L)'
;MTLFVHTQLSDDDRAYLLRQLSGDITAVFRTGLNTAQQQVAFRNADMVLGNPPPAWWEQSPAELKFWQLDSAGFDGYQHLQLSAEVANMGDFFAWPCAETIVAGILAHYRHIDELVLLQQQKHWNRDAVRYSLNSLRHKRVVILGAGAIAQAARQMLTGFGCSVQLMARTSPNAELHTTNELRAALSNTDLVVSTLPGTANNFFSADLINTMKPGSVFANVGRGNTVDEAALVDALQRGHLAGAVLDVTATEPLPTSSPLWTLPNVILTQHTAGGQPNEDQGKLDQFLHNLTRFQAGQPLESAVTLSRGY
;
A
#
# COMPACT_ATOMS: atom_id res chain seq x y z
N MET A 1 -32.29 -2.25 7.91
CA MET A 1 -31.15 -1.37 7.54
C MET A 1 -30.74 -1.64 6.10
N THR A 2 -30.25 -0.60 5.38
CA THR A 2 -29.80 -0.71 3.99
C THR A 2 -28.27 -0.69 3.93
N LEU A 3 -27.69 -1.74 3.34
CA LEU A 3 -26.24 -1.85 3.08
C LEU A 3 -25.97 -1.54 1.61
N PHE A 4 -25.21 -0.49 1.31
CA PHE A 4 -24.68 -0.27 -0.03
C PHE A 4 -23.30 -0.93 -0.16
N VAL A 5 -23.17 -1.87 -1.11
CA VAL A 5 -21.92 -2.59 -1.39
C VAL A 5 -21.27 -1.95 -2.63
N HIS A 6 -20.25 -1.15 -2.39
CA HIS A 6 -19.45 -0.52 -3.47
C HIS A 6 -18.28 -1.42 -3.91
N THR A 7 -17.80 -2.33 -3.06
CA THR A 7 -16.79 -3.33 -3.42
C THR A 7 -17.25 -4.15 -4.63
N GLN A 8 -16.36 -4.36 -5.59
CA GLN A 8 -16.64 -5.22 -6.75
C GLN A 8 -16.56 -6.67 -6.29
N LEU A 9 -17.66 -7.40 -6.37
CA LEU A 9 -17.76 -8.79 -5.92
C LEU A 9 -18.21 -9.70 -7.07
N SER A 10 -17.70 -10.94 -7.06
CA SER A 10 -18.21 -12.01 -7.90
C SER A 10 -19.64 -12.42 -7.51
N ASP A 11 -20.32 -13.20 -8.35
CA ASP A 11 -21.65 -13.72 -8.04
C ASP A 11 -21.62 -14.62 -6.79
N ASP A 12 -20.57 -15.42 -6.64
CA ASP A 12 -20.39 -16.32 -5.51
C ASP A 12 -20.18 -15.54 -4.20
N ASP A 13 -19.36 -14.47 -4.23
CA ASP A 13 -19.11 -13.61 -3.08
C ASP A 13 -20.37 -12.83 -2.68
N ARG A 14 -21.17 -12.36 -3.65
CA ARG A 14 -22.47 -11.73 -3.37
C ARG A 14 -23.43 -12.72 -2.72
N ALA A 15 -23.51 -13.94 -3.24
CA ALA A 15 -24.33 -14.99 -2.66
C ALA A 15 -23.86 -15.38 -1.25
N TYR A 16 -22.53 -15.40 -1.03
CA TYR A 16 -21.97 -15.61 0.31
C TYR A 16 -22.41 -14.50 1.28
N LEU A 17 -22.21 -13.24 0.92
CA LEU A 17 -22.61 -12.11 1.76
C LEU A 17 -24.11 -12.18 2.10
N LEU A 18 -24.96 -12.39 1.11
CA LEU A 18 -26.42 -12.45 1.32
C LEU A 18 -26.85 -13.57 2.27
N ARG A 19 -26.16 -14.70 2.28
CA ARG A 19 -26.44 -15.79 3.23
C ARG A 19 -26.05 -15.46 4.67
N GLN A 20 -25.09 -14.56 4.88
CA GLN A 20 -24.59 -14.18 6.21
C GLN A 20 -25.33 -12.98 6.80
N LEU A 21 -26.00 -12.18 5.98
CA LEU A 21 -26.75 -11.02 6.46
C LEU A 21 -28.04 -11.45 7.16
N SER A 22 -28.38 -10.78 8.26
CA SER A 22 -29.67 -10.94 8.92
C SER A 22 -30.81 -10.41 8.05
N GLY A 23 -32.02 -10.98 8.19
CA GLY A 23 -33.18 -10.67 7.34
C GLY A 23 -33.67 -9.22 7.42
N ASP A 24 -33.22 -8.43 8.37
CA ASP A 24 -33.50 -7.01 8.52
C ASP A 24 -32.52 -6.09 7.76
N ILE A 25 -31.51 -6.66 7.10
CA ILE A 25 -30.54 -5.94 6.26
C ILE A 25 -30.81 -6.21 4.79
N THR A 26 -31.08 -5.16 4.03
CA THR A 26 -31.21 -5.21 2.57
C THR A 26 -29.91 -4.73 1.91
N ALA A 27 -29.22 -5.62 1.19
CA ALA A 27 -28.02 -5.26 0.45
C ALA A 27 -28.36 -4.74 -0.95
N VAL A 28 -27.73 -3.63 -1.34
CA VAL A 28 -27.79 -3.03 -2.67
C VAL A 28 -26.38 -3.02 -3.23
N PHE A 29 -26.13 -3.81 -4.26
CA PHE A 29 -24.83 -3.93 -4.90
C PHE A 29 -24.67 -2.90 -6.02
N ARG A 30 -23.46 -2.34 -6.18
CA ARG A 30 -23.14 -1.45 -7.31
C ARG A 30 -23.26 -2.15 -8.67
N THR A 31 -23.05 -3.46 -8.71
CA THR A 31 -23.12 -4.26 -9.93
C THR A 31 -24.53 -4.23 -10.52
N GLY A 32 -24.63 -3.93 -11.81
CA GLY A 32 -25.91 -3.79 -12.52
C GLY A 32 -26.55 -2.40 -12.42
N LEU A 33 -25.99 -1.49 -11.63
CA LEU A 33 -26.45 -0.11 -11.52
C LEU A 33 -25.56 0.84 -12.33
N ASN A 34 -26.16 1.82 -13.02
CA ASN A 34 -25.40 2.93 -13.57
C ASN A 34 -24.94 3.90 -12.47
N THR A 35 -24.02 4.83 -12.80
CA THR A 35 -23.43 5.74 -11.82
C THR A 35 -24.47 6.55 -11.03
N ALA A 36 -25.52 7.06 -11.69
CA ALA A 36 -26.57 7.83 -11.01
C ALA A 36 -27.37 6.97 -10.03
N GLN A 37 -27.69 5.72 -10.41
CA GLN A 37 -28.36 4.75 -9.53
C GLN A 37 -27.51 4.35 -8.34
N GLN A 38 -26.19 4.16 -8.56
CA GLN A 38 -25.23 3.88 -7.48
C GLN A 38 -25.18 5.05 -6.47
N GLN A 39 -25.13 6.29 -6.94
CA GLN A 39 -25.15 7.48 -6.06
C GLN A 39 -26.44 7.59 -5.27
N VAL A 40 -27.60 7.23 -5.86
CA VAL A 40 -28.88 7.19 -5.14
C VAL A 40 -28.86 6.10 -4.06
N ALA A 41 -28.39 4.90 -4.40
CA ALA A 41 -28.26 3.80 -3.44
C ALA A 41 -27.29 4.15 -2.30
N PHE A 42 -26.17 4.78 -2.61
CA PHE A 42 -25.19 5.27 -1.61
C PHE A 42 -25.85 6.27 -0.64
N ARG A 43 -26.54 7.31 -1.15
CA ARG A 43 -27.16 8.35 -0.31
C ARG A 43 -28.24 7.83 0.64
N ASN A 44 -28.88 6.72 0.29
CA ASN A 44 -29.94 6.10 1.07
C ASN A 44 -29.43 4.95 1.98
N ALA A 45 -28.12 4.77 2.11
CA ALA A 45 -27.56 3.68 2.88
C ALA A 45 -27.43 4.01 4.38
N ASP A 46 -27.79 3.07 5.23
CA ASP A 46 -27.43 3.06 6.66
C ASP A 46 -26.00 2.57 6.87
N MET A 47 -25.51 1.70 5.96
CA MET A 47 -24.18 1.09 6.02
C MET A 47 -23.53 1.07 4.64
N VAL A 48 -22.21 1.19 4.60
CA VAL A 48 -21.44 1.12 3.35
C VAL A 48 -20.30 0.10 3.50
N LEU A 49 -20.14 -0.74 2.48
CA LEU A 49 -18.96 -1.60 2.31
C LEU A 49 -18.21 -1.19 1.03
N GLY A 50 -16.92 -0.90 1.18
CA GLY A 50 -16.05 -0.49 0.09
C GLY A 50 -15.72 0.99 0.09
N ASN A 51 -15.10 1.46 -0.99
CA ASN A 51 -14.53 2.80 -1.13
C ASN A 51 -15.27 3.61 -2.22
N PRO A 52 -16.45 4.21 -1.93
CA PRO A 52 -17.12 5.12 -2.87
C PRO A 52 -16.22 6.30 -3.21
N PRO A 53 -16.24 6.82 -4.46
CA PRO A 53 -15.42 7.95 -4.88
C PRO A 53 -15.53 9.14 -3.92
N PRO A 54 -14.43 9.82 -3.55
CA PRO A 54 -14.45 10.96 -2.63
C PRO A 54 -15.47 12.03 -2.98
N ALA A 55 -15.69 12.31 -4.28
CA ALA A 55 -16.67 13.29 -4.74
C ALA A 55 -18.13 12.93 -4.38
N TRP A 56 -18.47 11.68 -4.12
CA TRP A 56 -19.83 11.30 -3.71
C TRP A 56 -20.16 11.74 -2.28
N TRP A 57 -19.13 11.90 -1.46
CA TRP A 57 -19.27 12.29 -0.06
C TRP A 57 -19.67 13.75 0.16
N GLU A 58 -19.63 14.58 -0.90
CA GLU A 58 -20.26 15.92 -0.87
C GLU A 58 -21.76 15.85 -0.58
N GLN A 59 -22.38 14.70 -0.90
CA GLN A 59 -23.77 14.36 -0.60
C GLN A 59 -23.78 13.01 0.17
N SER A 60 -23.11 12.99 1.33
CA SER A 60 -23.04 11.80 2.17
C SER A 60 -24.40 11.28 2.60
N PRO A 61 -24.54 9.99 2.89
CA PRO A 61 -25.77 9.44 3.46
C PRO A 61 -26.11 10.13 4.79
N ALA A 62 -27.34 10.66 4.92
CA ALA A 62 -27.77 11.39 6.12
C ALA A 62 -27.86 10.49 7.37
N GLU A 63 -28.19 9.21 7.17
CA GLU A 63 -28.42 8.23 8.23
C GLU A 63 -27.32 7.17 8.33
N LEU A 64 -26.11 7.47 7.76
CA LEU A 64 -25.00 6.52 7.82
C LEU A 64 -24.59 6.24 9.26
N LYS A 65 -24.51 4.96 9.60
CA LYS A 65 -24.18 4.45 10.94
C LYS A 65 -22.85 3.70 10.96
N PHE A 66 -22.55 2.95 9.89
CA PHE A 66 -21.35 2.13 9.80
C PHE A 66 -20.77 2.14 8.37
N TRP A 67 -19.48 2.31 8.28
CA TRP A 67 -18.74 2.22 7.02
C TRP A 67 -17.50 1.34 7.17
N GLN A 68 -17.45 0.24 6.42
CA GLN A 68 -16.27 -0.60 6.26
C GLN A 68 -15.58 -0.26 4.95
N LEU A 69 -14.38 0.32 5.04
CA LEU A 69 -13.48 0.48 3.91
C LEU A 69 -12.93 -0.89 3.49
N ASP A 70 -12.75 -1.14 2.19
CA ASP A 70 -12.14 -2.35 1.63
C ASP A 70 -10.64 -2.19 1.31
N SER A 71 -10.03 -1.13 1.84
CA SER A 71 -8.59 -0.83 1.79
C SER A 71 -8.02 -0.58 3.17
N ALA A 72 -6.70 -0.67 3.31
CA ALA A 72 -5.99 -0.22 4.52
C ALA A 72 -5.78 1.30 4.52
N GLY A 73 -5.43 1.91 3.37
CA GLY A 73 -5.27 3.35 3.23
C GLY A 73 -6.59 4.06 2.97
N PHE A 74 -6.78 5.23 3.57
CA PHE A 74 -7.99 6.05 3.45
C PHE A 74 -7.68 7.56 3.33
N ASP A 75 -6.50 7.90 2.88
CA ASP A 75 -6.00 9.28 2.74
C ASP A 75 -6.91 10.18 1.87
N GLY A 76 -7.63 9.61 0.89
CA GLY A 76 -8.61 10.34 0.08
C GLY A 76 -9.84 10.85 0.85
N TYR A 77 -10.08 10.36 2.08
CA TYR A 77 -11.27 10.66 2.88
C TYR A 77 -10.98 11.49 4.13
N GLN A 78 -9.74 11.96 4.33
CA GLN A 78 -9.33 12.71 5.53
C GLN A 78 -10.12 14.00 5.79
N HIS A 79 -10.74 14.57 4.76
CA HIS A 79 -11.54 15.80 4.84
C HIS A 79 -12.97 15.57 5.37
N LEU A 80 -13.40 14.30 5.47
CA LEU A 80 -14.76 13.97 5.89
C LEU A 80 -14.90 14.01 7.42
N GLN A 81 -16.05 14.54 7.86
CA GLN A 81 -16.49 14.52 9.24
C GLN A 81 -17.81 13.77 9.31
N LEU A 82 -17.78 12.55 9.83
CA LEU A 82 -18.92 11.66 9.91
C LEU A 82 -19.21 11.30 11.36
N SER A 83 -20.49 11.14 11.70
CA SER A 83 -20.92 10.55 12.97
C SER A 83 -20.91 9.01 12.95
N ALA A 84 -20.82 8.42 11.75
CA ALA A 84 -20.77 6.99 11.56
C ALA A 84 -19.49 6.38 12.14
N GLU A 85 -19.57 5.16 12.62
CA GLU A 85 -18.40 4.35 12.92
C GLU A 85 -17.72 3.89 11.61
N VAL A 86 -16.41 4.07 11.52
CA VAL A 86 -15.65 3.73 10.33
C VAL A 86 -14.53 2.77 10.70
N ALA A 87 -14.39 1.70 9.92
CA ALA A 87 -13.27 0.76 10.03
C ALA A 87 -12.62 0.56 8.66
N ASN A 88 -11.33 0.22 8.65
CA ASN A 88 -10.60 -0.16 7.45
C ASN A 88 -10.16 -1.64 7.51
N MET A 89 -9.32 -2.07 6.57
CA MET A 89 -8.81 -3.45 6.52
C MET A 89 -7.64 -3.72 7.49
N GLY A 90 -7.25 -2.74 8.32
CA GLY A 90 -6.19 -2.94 9.31
C GLY A 90 -4.89 -3.47 8.71
N ASP A 91 -4.45 -4.62 9.18
CA ASP A 91 -3.23 -5.29 8.75
C ASP A 91 -3.43 -6.37 7.66
N PHE A 92 -4.68 -6.52 7.15
CA PHE A 92 -5.05 -7.54 6.16
C PHE A 92 -4.10 -7.61 4.95
N PHE A 93 -3.64 -6.46 4.47
CA PHE A 93 -2.72 -6.35 3.34
C PHE A 93 -1.24 -6.30 3.73
N ALA A 94 -0.92 -6.34 5.03
CA ALA A 94 0.44 -6.08 5.50
C ALA A 94 1.44 -7.11 4.98
N TRP A 95 1.08 -8.38 5.07
CA TRP A 95 1.96 -9.48 4.68
C TRP A 95 2.14 -9.57 3.15
N PRO A 96 1.07 -9.58 2.30
CA PRO A 96 1.23 -9.56 0.84
C PRO A 96 2.04 -8.37 0.33
N CYS A 97 1.80 -7.16 0.86
CA CYS A 97 2.58 -5.97 0.49
C CYS A 97 4.06 -6.13 0.85
N ALA A 98 4.37 -6.69 2.01
CA ALA A 98 5.74 -6.96 2.43
C ALA A 98 6.40 -8.03 1.56
N GLU A 99 5.69 -9.11 1.21
CA GLU A 99 6.19 -10.15 0.29
C GLU A 99 6.52 -9.56 -1.08
N THR A 100 5.62 -8.78 -1.65
CA THR A 100 5.81 -8.17 -2.97
C THR A 100 7.03 -7.25 -2.99
N ILE A 101 7.16 -6.35 -2.00
CA ILE A 101 8.29 -5.42 -2.00
C ILE A 101 9.62 -6.16 -1.74
N VAL A 102 9.65 -7.16 -0.86
CA VAL A 102 10.84 -7.97 -0.60
C VAL A 102 11.21 -8.83 -1.80
N ALA A 103 10.22 -9.40 -2.52
CA ALA A 103 10.44 -10.13 -3.76
C ALA A 103 11.08 -9.24 -4.84
N GLY A 104 10.57 -8.01 -5.04
CA GLY A 104 11.15 -7.05 -5.95
C GLY A 104 12.57 -6.64 -5.56
N ILE A 105 12.83 -6.42 -4.26
CA ILE A 105 14.17 -6.14 -3.75
C ILE A 105 15.12 -7.31 -4.03
N LEU A 106 14.70 -8.55 -3.78
CA LEU A 106 15.48 -9.74 -4.10
C LEU A 106 15.71 -9.87 -5.60
N ALA A 107 14.68 -9.61 -6.43
CA ALA A 107 14.81 -9.62 -7.89
C ALA A 107 15.89 -8.63 -8.34
N HIS A 108 15.88 -7.40 -7.84
CA HIS A 108 16.90 -6.39 -8.14
C HIS A 108 18.31 -6.83 -7.70
N TYR A 109 18.50 -7.26 -6.43
CA TYR A 109 19.82 -7.68 -5.94
C TYR A 109 20.37 -8.92 -6.64
N ARG A 110 19.49 -9.80 -7.15
CA ARG A 110 19.84 -11.07 -7.81
C ARG A 110 19.69 -11.01 -9.33
N HIS A 111 19.38 -9.82 -9.90
CA HIS A 111 19.18 -9.61 -11.35
C HIS A 111 18.18 -10.61 -11.96
N ILE A 112 17.11 -10.97 -11.21
CA ILE A 112 16.11 -11.94 -11.70
C ILE A 112 15.34 -11.36 -12.89
N ASP A 113 15.03 -10.07 -12.87
CA ASP A 113 14.42 -9.30 -13.95
C ASP A 113 15.24 -9.36 -15.24
N GLU A 114 16.56 -9.09 -15.16
CA GLU A 114 17.48 -9.22 -16.29
C GLU A 114 17.55 -10.68 -16.80
N LEU A 115 17.68 -11.65 -15.88
CA LEU A 115 17.74 -13.07 -16.23
C LEU A 115 16.47 -13.55 -16.94
N VAL A 116 15.28 -13.05 -16.58
CA VAL A 116 14.03 -13.35 -17.26
C VAL A 116 14.03 -12.80 -18.70
N LEU A 117 14.54 -11.58 -18.90
CA LEU A 117 14.68 -11.00 -20.25
C LEU A 117 15.68 -11.78 -21.11
N LEU A 118 16.83 -12.17 -20.55
CA LEU A 118 17.81 -13.02 -21.21
C LEU A 118 17.23 -14.39 -21.59
N GLN A 119 16.40 -14.98 -20.73
CA GLN A 119 15.69 -16.23 -21.00
C GLN A 119 14.77 -16.07 -22.21
N GLN A 120 13.98 -14.99 -22.30
CA GLN A 120 13.10 -14.72 -23.45
C GLN A 120 13.90 -14.57 -24.76
N GLN A 121 15.09 -13.98 -24.68
CA GLN A 121 16.03 -13.82 -25.81
C GLN A 121 16.80 -15.11 -26.14
N LYS A 122 16.64 -16.19 -25.36
CA LYS A 122 17.42 -17.44 -25.45
C LYS A 122 18.94 -17.19 -25.35
N HIS A 123 19.32 -16.19 -24.57
CA HIS A 123 20.71 -15.76 -24.41
C HIS A 123 21.27 -16.23 -23.06
N TRP A 124 22.33 -17.05 -23.09
CA TRP A 124 23.02 -17.55 -21.90
C TRP A 124 24.22 -16.66 -21.57
N ASN A 125 24.05 -15.71 -20.65
CA ASN A 125 25.07 -14.73 -20.26
C ASN A 125 25.54 -14.94 -18.82
N ARG A 126 26.02 -16.15 -18.50
CA ARG A 126 26.36 -16.57 -17.14
C ARG A 126 27.35 -15.68 -16.44
N ASP A 127 28.48 -15.39 -17.07
CA ASP A 127 29.62 -14.79 -16.36
C ASP A 127 29.41 -13.28 -16.12
N ALA A 128 28.85 -12.55 -17.07
CA ALA A 128 28.53 -11.15 -16.88
C ALA A 128 27.55 -10.94 -15.72
N VAL A 129 26.46 -11.69 -15.70
CA VAL A 129 25.45 -11.58 -14.64
C VAL A 129 25.98 -12.08 -13.29
N ARG A 130 26.72 -13.20 -13.27
CA ARG A 130 27.24 -13.80 -12.03
C ARG A 130 28.07 -12.83 -11.18
N TYR A 131 28.91 -12.03 -11.83
CA TYR A 131 29.83 -11.13 -11.14
C TYR A 131 29.20 -9.79 -10.74
N SER A 132 28.01 -9.45 -11.25
CA SER A 132 27.24 -8.27 -10.85
C SER A 132 26.27 -8.53 -9.69
N LEU A 133 26.01 -9.80 -9.35
CA LEU A 133 25.05 -10.18 -8.31
C LEU A 133 25.44 -9.65 -6.92
N ASN A 134 24.46 -9.12 -6.22
CA ASN A 134 24.55 -8.67 -4.83
C ASN A 134 23.76 -9.57 -3.88
N SER A 135 24.01 -9.44 -2.58
CA SER A 135 23.31 -10.17 -1.52
C SER A 135 22.65 -9.21 -0.55
N LEU A 136 21.45 -9.54 -0.06
CA LEU A 136 20.79 -8.82 1.02
C LEU A 136 21.47 -9.01 2.38
N ARG A 137 22.14 -10.14 2.58
CA ARG A 137 22.79 -10.45 3.85
C ARG A 137 23.74 -9.33 4.29
N HIS A 138 23.64 -8.91 5.56
CA HIS A 138 24.42 -7.84 6.17
C HIS A 138 24.15 -6.41 5.63
N LYS A 139 23.12 -6.22 4.80
CA LYS A 139 22.70 -4.88 4.38
C LYS A 139 22.08 -4.11 5.54
N ARG A 140 22.36 -2.81 5.56
CA ARG A 140 21.70 -1.85 6.47
C ARG A 140 20.45 -1.34 5.78
N VAL A 141 19.31 -1.47 6.46
CA VAL A 141 18.01 -1.12 5.91
C VAL A 141 17.34 -0.08 6.80
N VAL A 142 16.79 0.95 6.20
CA VAL A 142 15.86 1.87 6.86
C VAL A 142 14.49 1.68 6.25
N ILE A 143 13.47 1.42 7.07
CA ILE A 143 12.08 1.38 6.65
C ILE A 143 11.39 2.66 7.15
N LEU A 144 10.84 3.44 6.22
CA LEU A 144 10.07 4.64 6.51
C LEU A 144 8.63 4.23 6.83
N GLY A 145 8.24 4.43 8.08
CA GLY A 145 6.99 3.95 8.67
C GLY A 145 7.24 2.89 9.75
N ALA A 146 6.24 2.67 10.62
CA ALA A 146 6.26 1.66 11.67
C ALA A 146 4.90 0.93 11.79
N GLY A 147 4.05 1.03 10.75
CA GLY A 147 2.77 0.33 10.64
C GLY A 147 2.93 -1.16 10.32
N ALA A 148 1.81 -1.82 10.04
CA ALA A 148 1.75 -3.26 9.82
C ALA A 148 2.66 -3.73 8.67
N ILE A 149 2.65 -3.05 7.52
CA ILE A 149 3.53 -3.37 6.38
C ILE A 149 5.01 -3.24 6.78
N ALA A 150 5.37 -2.15 7.50
CA ALA A 150 6.74 -1.95 7.96
C ALA A 150 7.22 -3.07 8.88
N GLN A 151 6.37 -3.53 9.80
CA GLN A 151 6.70 -4.62 10.72
C GLN A 151 6.86 -5.96 9.98
N ALA A 152 5.96 -6.28 9.04
CA ALA A 152 6.07 -7.48 8.21
C ALA A 152 7.37 -7.46 7.36
N ALA A 153 7.66 -6.34 6.69
CA ALA A 153 8.89 -6.17 5.92
C ALA A 153 10.15 -6.25 6.80
N ARG A 154 10.12 -5.66 8.01
CA ARG A 154 11.20 -5.78 9.01
C ARG A 154 11.46 -7.23 9.37
N GLN A 155 10.39 -8.00 9.65
CA GLN A 155 10.51 -9.41 10.00
C GLN A 155 11.17 -10.21 8.87
N MET A 156 10.71 -10.04 7.63
CA MET A 156 11.29 -10.72 6.47
C MET A 156 12.75 -10.34 6.24
N LEU A 157 13.07 -9.05 6.20
CA LEU A 157 14.43 -8.56 5.93
C LEU A 157 15.42 -8.96 7.05
N THR A 158 14.97 -8.99 8.30
CA THR A 158 15.77 -9.51 9.41
C THR A 158 16.07 -11.01 9.22
N GLY A 159 15.10 -11.78 8.70
CA GLY A 159 15.30 -13.19 8.34
C GLY A 159 16.38 -13.41 7.26
N PHE A 160 16.59 -12.43 6.37
CA PHE A 160 17.72 -12.44 5.42
C PHE A 160 19.05 -11.99 6.02
N GLY A 161 19.09 -11.66 7.32
CA GLY A 161 20.30 -11.20 8.01
C GLY A 161 20.62 -9.73 7.78
N CYS A 162 19.62 -8.91 7.45
CA CYS A 162 19.75 -7.46 7.40
C CYS A 162 19.73 -6.83 8.79
N SER A 163 20.40 -5.68 8.94
CA SER A 163 20.23 -4.77 10.09
C SER A 163 19.16 -3.74 9.73
N VAL A 164 18.00 -3.81 10.38
CA VAL A 164 16.81 -3.01 10.02
C VAL A 164 16.48 -2.00 11.10
N GLN A 165 16.31 -0.73 10.73
CA GLN A 165 15.80 0.34 11.57
C GLN A 165 14.48 0.86 10.98
N LEU A 166 13.51 1.17 11.83
CA LEU A 166 12.28 1.85 11.45
C LEU A 166 12.38 3.34 11.72
N MET A 167 11.76 4.15 10.86
CA MET A 167 11.63 5.60 11.05
C MET A 167 10.15 5.96 11.21
N ALA A 168 9.77 6.48 12.38
CA ALA A 168 8.43 7.01 12.63
C ALA A 168 8.45 8.06 13.76
N ARG A 169 7.66 9.13 13.60
CA ARG A 169 7.67 10.29 14.51
C ARG A 169 7.34 9.95 15.97
N THR A 170 6.38 9.06 16.19
CA THR A 170 5.80 8.80 17.52
C THR A 170 5.72 7.33 17.90
N SER A 171 6.02 6.41 16.99
CA SER A 171 5.95 4.98 17.30
C SER A 171 7.09 4.56 18.21
N PRO A 172 6.81 3.92 19.37
CA PRO A 172 7.85 3.39 20.24
C PRO A 172 8.64 2.23 19.63
N ASN A 173 8.14 1.65 18.53
CA ASN A 173 8.78 0.55 17.81
C ASN A 173 9.81 1.03 16.79
N ALA A 174 9.97 2.35 16.60
CA ALA A 174 10.94 2.93 15.68
C ALA A 174 12.22 3.32 16.43
N GLU A 175 13.35 3.21 15.74
CA GLU A 175 14.67 3.63 16.24
C GLU A 175 15.01 5.07 15.82
N LEU A 176 14.36 5.58 14.75
CA LEU A 176 14.56 6.91 14.21
C LEU A 176 13.25 7.71 14.32
N HIS A 177 13.31 8.92 14.87
CA HIS A 177 12.12 9.73 15.13
C HIS A 177 12.13 11.10 14.44
N THR A 178 13.30 11.55 14.00
CA THR A 178 13.48 12.86 13.38
C THR A 178 14.12 12.77 11.99
N THR A 179 13.87 13.79 11.17
CA THR A 179 14.51 13.90 9.85
C THR A 179 16.04 13.99 9.95
N ASN A 180 16.58 14.57 11.03
CA ASN A 180 18.02 14.65 11.23
C ASN A 180 18.63 13.27 11.54
N GLU A 181 17.97 12.46 12.37
CA GLU A 181 18.39 11.07 12.61
C GLU A 181 18.32 10.23 11.34
N LEU A 182 17.22 10.38 10.55
CA LEU A 182 17.09 9.73 9.26
C LEU A 182 18.25 10.13 8.33
N ARG A 183 18.54 11.42 8.18
CA ARG A 183 19.63 11.94 7.37
C ARG A 183 20.98 11.34 7.75
N ALA A 184 21.28 11.27 9.05
CA ALA A 184 22.50 10.66 9.55
C ALA A 184 22.59 9.16 9.23
N ALA A 185 21.45 8.44 9.26
CA ALA A 185 21.42 7.02 8.93
C ALA A 185 21.58 6.76 7.42
N LEU A 186 20.97 7.60 6.55
CA LEU A 186 20.91 7.39 5.10
C LEU A 186 22.29 7.27 4.43
N SER A 187 23.29 8.03 4.89
CA SER A 187 24.65 7.97 4.35
C SER A 187 25.34 6.60 4.47
N ASN A 188 24.83 5.74 5.35
CA ASN A 188 25.32 4.38 5.59
C ASN A 188 24.27 3.29 5.29
N THR A 189 23.12 3.66 4.73
CA THR A 189 22.00 2.75 4.45
C THR A 189 22.13 2.18 3.04
N ASP A 190 22.06 0.86 2.91
CA ASP A 190 22.14 0.15 1.63
C ASP A 190 20.77 0.03 0.94
N LEU A 191 19.67 0.07 1.71
CA LEU A 191 18.31 -0.08 1.23
C LEU A 191 17.35 0.78 2.05
N VAL A 192 16.57 1.60 1.37
CA VAL A 192 15.45 2.34 1.99
C VAL A 192 14.14 1.74 1.48
N VAL A 193 13.22 1.41 2.39
CA VAL A 193 11.87 0.92 2.06
C VAL A 193 10.84 1.91 2.59
N SER A 194 10.04 2.51 1.71
CA SER A 194 8.94 3.40 2.10
C SER A 194 7.64 2.62 2.22
N THR A 195 6.98 2.79 3.38
CA THR A 195 5.63 2.30 3.67
C THR A 195 4.74 3.44 4.15
N LEU A 196 5.12 4.69 3.81
CA LEU A 196 4.47 5.90 4.31
C LEU A 196 3.07 6.08 3.71
N PRO A 197 2.10 6.58 4.51
CA PRO A 197 0.78 6.97 4.02
C PRO A 197 0.85 8.25 3.18
N GLY A 198 -0.17 8.50 2.35
CA GLY A 198 -0.23 9.66 1.45
C GLY A 198 -0.19 11.02 2.16
N THR A 199 -0.53 11.06 3.44
CA THR A 199 -0.41 12.28 4.28
C THR A 199 1.04 12.74 4.50
N ALA A 200 2.03 11.85 4.27
CA ALA A 200 3.46 12.18 4.29
C ALA A 200 3.95 12.73 2.94
N ASN A 201 3.15 13.62 2.32
CA ASN A 201 3.42 14.18 1.00
C ASN A 201 4.84 14.78 0.90
N ASN A 202 5.58 14.35 -0.12
CA ASN A 202 6.96 14.77 -0.42
C ASN A 202 7.94 14.66 0.78
N PHE A 203 7.65 13.75 1.73
CA PHE A 203 8.52 13.53 2.89
C PHE A 203 9.92 13.09 2.48
N PHE A 204 10.02 12.15 1.56
CA PHE A 204 11.30 11.68 1.04
C PHE A 204 11.74 12.56 -0.14
N SER A 205 12.22 13.75 0.21
CA SER A 205 12.56 14.85 -0.69
C SER A 205 13.86 14.60 -1.46
N ALA A 206 14.12 15.45 -2.47
CA ALA A 206 15.36 15.45 -3.23
C ALA A 206 16.61 15.49 -2.33
N ASP A 207 16.56 16.23 -1.24
CA ASP A 207 17.66 16.35 -0.29
C ASP A 207 17.93 15.03 0.45
N LEU A 208 16.88 14.31 0.89
CA LEU A 208 17.03 12.99 1.50
C LEU A 208 17.51 11.93 0.48
N ILE A 209 17.00 11.97 -0.76
CA ILE A 209 17.45 11.10 -1.85
C ILE A 209 18.96 11.31 -2.12
N ASN A 210 19.40 12.56 -2.20
CA ASN A 210 20.80 12.89 -2.41
C ASN A 210 21.72 12.54 -1.23
N THR A 211 21.17 12.40 -0.03
CA THR A 211 21.91 11.96 1.18
C THR A 211 22.07 10.44 1.23
N MET A 212 21.28 9.67 0.48
CA MET A 212 21.41 8.22 0.42
C MET A 212 22.84 7.82 -0.01
N LYS A 213 23.30 6.72 0.55
CA LYS A 213 24.60 6.14 0.19
C LYS A 213 24.66 5.87 -1.32
N PRO A 214 25.70 6.32 -2.06
CA PRO A 214 25.89 5.95 -3.45
C PRO A 214 25.84 4.43 -3.65
N GLY A 215 25.08 3.98 -4.66
CA GLY A 215 24.87 2.56 -4.93
C GLY A 215 23.83 1.87 -4.03
N SER A 216 23.10 2.62 -3.21
CA SER A 216 21.96 2.09 -2.45
C SER A 216 20.71 1.92 -3.33
N VAL A 217 19.71 1.21 -2.79
CA VAL A 217 18.44 0.90 -3.45
C VAL A 217 17.30 1.59 -2.71
N PHE A 218 16.31 2.11 -3.45
CA PHE A 218 15.08 2.64 -2.90
C PHE A 218 13.90 1.73 -3.26
N ALA A 219 12.99 1.48 -2.31
CA ALA A 219 11.79 0.71 -2.54
C ALA A 219 10.56 1.42 -1.95
N ASN A 220 9.40 1.39 -2.64
CA ASN A 220 8.18 2.05 -2.18
C ASN A 220 6.95 1.16 -2.39
N VAL A 221 6.26 0.84 -1.29
CA VAL A 221 4.98 0.10 -1.24
C VAL A 221 3.93 0.85 -0.41
N GLY A 222 4.22 2.13 -0.09
CA GLY A 222 3.31 3.01 0.63
C GLY A 222 2.42 3.82 -0.31
N ARG A 223 2.83 5.06 -0.61
CA ARG A 223 2.18 5.96 -1.57
C ARG A 223 3.23 6.71 -2.39
N GLY A 224 2.95 6.89 -3.68
CA GLY A 224 3.89 7.55 -4.61
C GLY A 224 4.16 9.01 -4.29
N ASN A 225 3.13 9.75 -3.86
CA ASN A 225 3.25 11.17 -3.49
C ASN A 225 4.15 11.44 -2.28
N THR A 226 4.58 10.41 -1.55
CA THR A 226 5.48 10.55 -0.40
C THR A 226 6.94 10.81 -0.79
N VAL A 227 7.27 10.67 -2.08
CA VAL A 227 8.61 10.76 -2.65
C VAL A 227 8.67 11.86 -3.70
N ASP A 228 9.77 12.59 -3.76
CA ASP A 228 10.11 13.42 -4.90
C ASP A 228 10.52 12.51 -6.08
N GLU A 229 9.52 12.13 -6.90
CA GLU A 229 9.72 11.18 -8.02
C GLU A 229 10.69 11.72 -9.06
N ALA A 230 10.68 13.05 -9.32
CA ALA A 230 11.60 13.65 -10.27
C ALA A 230 13.06 13.55 -9.80
N ALA A 231 13.30 13.81 -8.51
CA ALA A 231 14.62 13.64 -7.91
C ALA A 231 15.05 12.17 -7.84
N LEU A 232 14.12 11.23 -7.62
CA LEU A 232 14.38 9.81 -7.66
C LEU A 232 14.82 9.36 -9.06
N VAL A 233 14.11 9.78 -10.10
CA VAL A 233 14.46 9.51 -11.51
C VAL A 233 15.85 10.05 -11.85
N ASP A 234 16.15 11.29 -11.47
CA ASP A 234 17.48 11.90 -11.68
C ASP A 234 18.59 11.08 -10.98
N ALA A 235 18.37 10.69 -9.72
CA ALA A 235 19.32 9.89 -8.95
C ALA A 235 19.57 8.51 -9.57
N LEU A 236 18.56 7.88 -10.16
CA LEU A 236 18.68 6.62 -10.88
C LEU A 236 19.42 6.78 -12.21
N GLN A 237 19.09 7.82 -12.99
CA GLN A 237 19.73 8.08 -14.30
C GLN A 237 21.22 8.40 -14.19
N ARG A 238 21.61 9.18 -13.19
CA ARG A 238 23.05 9.50 -12.96
C ARG A 238 23.81 8.43 -12.19
N GLY A 239 23.16 7.30 -11.86
CA GLY A 239 23.79 6.16 -11.16
C GLY A 239 24.14 6.44 -9.69
N HIS A 240 23.55 7.44 -9.05
CA HIS A 240 23.68 7.66 -7.61
C HIS A 240 23.01 6.53 -6.83
N LEU A 241 21.79 6.15 -7.22
CA LEU A 241 21.13 4.95 -6.74
C LEU A 241 21.36 3.78 -7.70
N ALA A 242 21.62 2.60 -7.14
CA ALA A 242 21.79 1.38 -7.93
C ALA A 242 20.47 0.94 -8.58
N GLY A 243 19.33 1.21 -7.93
CA GLY A 243 18.03 0.88 -8.48
C GLY A 243 16.86 1.28 -7.59
N ALA A 244 15.66 1.04 -8.11
CA ALA A 244 14.42 1.22 -7.36
C ALA A 244 13.43 0.07 -7.60
N VAL A 245 12.63 -0.22 -6.57
CA VAL A 245 11.47 -1.14 -6.63
C VAL A 245 10.24 -0.35 -6.22
N LEU A 246 9.32 -0.13 -7.16
CA LEU A 246 8.18 0.76 -6.98
C LEU A 246 6.88 0.03 -7.25
N ASP A 247 6.07 -0.16 -6.22
CA ASP A 247 4.69 -0.61 -6.38
C ASP A 247 3.76 0.58 -6.68
N VAL A 248 4.12 1.75 -6.17
CA VAL A 248 3.34 2.98 -6.27
C VAL A 248 4.16 4.11 -6.91
N THR A 249 3.47 5.00 -7.64
CA THR A 249 4.05 6.15 -8.34
C THR A 249 3.29 7.44 -8.01
N ALA A 250 3.91 8.60 -8.26
CA ALA A 250 3.31 9.89 -7.94
C ALA A 250 1.99 10.14 -8.68
N THR A 251 1.86 9.62 -9.89
CA THR A 251 0.64 9.64 -10.70
C THR A 251 0.29 8.21 -11.10
N GLU A 252 -0.94 7.80 -10.80
CA GLU A 252 -1.46 6.47 -11.14
C GLU A 252 -2.79 6.58 -11.90
N PRO A 253 -2.95 5.87 -13.03
CA PRO A 253 -1.95 5.02 -13.70
C PRO A 253 -0.73 5.81 -14.16
N LEU A 254 0.46 5.17 -14.12
CA LEU A 254 1.72 5.79 -14.54
C LEU A 254 1.63 6.23 -16.01
N PRO A 255 1.84 7.53 -16.33
CA PRO A 255 1.81 8.02 -17.70
C PRO A 255 2.80 7.26 -18.61
N THR A 256 2.38 6.97 -19.84
CA THR A 256 3.23 6.27 -20.83
C THR A 256 4.53 7.01 -21.18
N SER A 257 4.57 8.32 -20.92
CA SER A 257 5.76 9.17 -21.10
C SER A 257 6.74 9.11 -19.93
N SER A 258 6.39 8.43 -18.84
CA SER A 258 7.26 8.37 -17.66
C SER A 258 8.56 7.61 -17.97
N PRO A 259 9.73 8.16 -17.59
CA PRO A 259 11.00 7.48 -17.75
C PRO A 259 11.11 6.20 -16.90
N LEU A 260 10.31 6.06 -15.85
CA LEU A 260 10.30 4.87 -15.00
C LEU A 260 10.03 3.57 -15.78
N TRP A 261 9.29 3.64 -16.91
CA TRP A 261 9.03 2.47 -17.76
C TRP A 261 10.28 1.88 -18.43
N THR A 262 11.28 2.71 -18.67
CA THR A 262 12.43 2.33 -19.51
C THR A 262 13.77 2.34 -18.77
N LEU A 263 13.79 2.76 -17.50
CA LEU A 263 14.99 2.71 -16.67
C LEU A 263 15.34 1.25 -16.36
N PRO A 264 16.54 0.76 -16.75
CA PRO A 264 16.93 -0.64 -16.61
C PRO A 264 17.13 -1.08 -15.16
N ASN A 265 17.25 -0.13 -14.25
CA ASN A 265 17.45 -0.34 -12.82
C ASN A 265 16.17 -0.09 -12.00
N VAL A 266 14.99 -0.13 -12.63
CA VAL A 266 13.68 0.04 -11.98
C VAL A 266 12.82 -1.19 -12.17
N ILE A 267 12.23 -1.69 -11.08
CA ILE A 267 11.17 -2.71 -11.09
C ILE A 267 9.86 -2.05 -10.68
N LEU A 268 8.81 -2.19 -11.51
CA LEU A 268 7.47 -1.68 -11.27
C LEU A 268 6.49 -2.85 -11.04
N THR A 269 5.69 -2.79 -9.97
CA THR A 269 4.65 -3.79 -9.66
C THR A 269 3.22 -3.26 -9.73
N GLN A 270 3.02 -2.05 -10.24
CA GLN A 270 1.78 -1.45 -10.70
C GLN A 270 0.64 -1.44 -9.66
N HIS A 271 0.96 -1.11 -8.39
CA HIS A 271 0.04 -1.02 -7.25
C HIS A 271 -0.75 -2.33 -7.01
N THR A 272 -0.04 -3.47 -7.14
CA THR A 272 -0.63 -4.82 -6.99
C THR A 272 -0.14 -5.53 -5.72
N ALA A 273 0.67 -4.88 -4.91
CA ALA A 273 1.35 -5.51 -3.78
C ALA A 273 0.41 -6.15 -2.75
N GLY A 274 -0.80 -5.62 -2.60
CA GLY A 274 -1.79 -6.16 -1.66
C GLY A 274 -2.52 -7.42 -2.14
N GLY A 275 -2.40 -7.78 -3.43
CA GLY A 275 -3.13 -8.90 -4.01
C GLY A 275 -2.79 -10.24 -3.35
N GLN A 276 -3.83 -11.02 -3.04
CA GLN A 276 -3.69 -12.33 -2.38
C GLN A 276 -4.86 -13.26 -2.71
N PRO A 277 -4.69 -14.58 -2.54
CA PRO A 277 -5.79 -15.53 -2.73
C PRO A 277 -6.97 -15.23 -1.79
N ASN A 278 -8.18 -15.39 -2.29
CA ASN A 278 -9.44 -15.18 -1.54
C ASN A 278 -9.56 -13.77 -0.92
N GLU A 279 -9.00 -12.77 -1.56
CA GLU A 279 -8.99 -11.39 -1.05
C GLU A 279 -10.41 -10.86 -0.79
N ASP A 280 -11.33 -11.03 -1.74
CA ASP A 280 -12.71 -10.54 -1.58
C ASP A 280 -13.45 -11.28 -0.46
N GLN A 281 -13.22 -12.58 -0.31
CA GLN A 281 -13.74 -13.35 0.82
C GLN A 281 -13.22 -12.78 2.16
N GLY A 282 -11.92 -12.51 2.26
CA GLY A 282 -11.32 -11.94 3.47
C GLY A 282 -11.87 -10.55 3.81
N LYS A 283 -12.12 -9.70 2.79
CA LYS A 283 -12.79 -8.39 2.98
C LYS A 283 -14.21 -8.57 3.53
N LEU A 284 -14.96 -9.54 2.99
CA LEU A 284 -16.32 -9.85 3.45
C LEU A 284 -16.32 -10.40 4.88
N ASP A 285 -15.39 -11.27 5.22
CA ASP A 285 -15.28 -11.86 6.55
C ASP A 285 -14.98 -10.76 7.59
N GLN A 286 -14.10 -9.82 7.29
CA GLN A 286 -13.82 -8.69 8.16
C GLN A 286 -15.03 -7.74 8.30
N PHE A 287 -15.74 -7.46 7.19
CA PHE A 287 -16.98 -6.69 7.24
C PHE A 287 -18.02 -7.37 8.14
N LEU A 288 -18.27 -8.66 7.96
CA LEU A 288 -19.25 -9.44 8.75
C LEU A 288 -18.88 -9.50 10.23
N HIS A 289 -17.59 -9.65 10.52
CA HIS A 289 -17.07 -9.57 11.88
C HIS A 289 -17.39 -8.20 12.51
N ASN A 290 -17.07 -7.11 11.81
CA ASN A 290 -17.36 -5.76 12.28
C ASN A 290 -18.85 -5.46 12.33
N LEU A 291 -19.66 -5.97 11.40
CA LEU A 291 -21.11 -5.86 11.44
C LEU A 291 -21.70 -6.48 12.71
N THR A 292 -21.20 -7.66 13.10
CA THR A 292 -21.61 -8.33 14.35
C THR A 292 -21.27 -7.49 15.57
N ARG A 293 -20.07 -6.90 15.62
CA ARG A 293 -19.64 -6.01 16.70
C ARG A 293 -20.48 -4.73 16.75
N PHE A 294 -20.72 -4.12 15.59
CA PHE A 294 -21.57 -2.93 15.46
C PHE A 294 -22.99 -3.19 15.99
N GLN A 295 -23.63 -4.29 15.59
CA GLN A 295 -24.97 -4.67 16.06
C GLN A 295 -25.01 -4.93 17.57
N ALA A 296 -23.91 -5.41 18.13
CA ALA A 296 -23.76 -5.64 19.58
C ALA A 296 -23.34 -4.39 20.37
N GLY A 297 -23.16 -3.23 19.72
CA GLY A 297 -22.66 -2.01 20.36
C GLY A 297 -21.23 -2.14 20.88
N GLN A 298 -20.42 -3.02 20.28
CA GLN A 298 -19.01 -3.24 20.62
C GLN A 298 -18.12 -2.40 19.70
N PRO A 299 -16.95 -1.96 20.18
CA PRO A 299 -15.99 -1.25 19.34
C PRO A 299 -15.62 -2.07 18.09
N LEU A 300 -15.55 -1.43 16.91
CA LEU A 300 -15.13 -2.08 15.68
C LEU A 300 -13.65 -2.49 15.76
N GLU A 301 -13.30 -3.58 15.11
CA GLU A 301 -11.91 -3.92 14.84
C GLU A 301 -11.37 -3.01 13.73
N SER A 302 -10.12 -2.54 13.87
CA SER A 302 -9.51 -1.59 12.93
C SER A 302 -10.33 -0.31 12.71
N ALA A 303 -11.00 0.16 13.78
CA ALA A 303 -11.69 1.45 13.77
C ALA A 303 -10.72 2.59 13.43
N VAL A 304 -11.15 3.51 12.57
CA VAL A 304 -10.32 4.62 12.12
C VAL A 304 -10.98 5.98 12.37
N THR A 305 -10.13 6.97 12.59
CA THR A 305 -10.53 8.38 12.60
C THR A 305 -10.10 8.99 11.27
N LEU A 306 -11.07 9.31 10.39
CA LEU A 306 -10.77 9.75 9.01
C LEU A 306 -9.83 10.96 8.95
N SER A 307 -9.94 11.91 9.88
CA SER A 307 -9.08 13.10 9.91
C SER A 307 -7.59 12.80 10.09
N ARG A 308 -7.22 11.58 10.50
CA ARG A 308 -5.81 11.15 10.54
C ARG A 308 -5.26 10.82 9.15
N GLY A 309 -6.12 10.35 8.22
CA GLY A 309 -5.76 9.99 6.85
C GLY A 309 -5.00 8.65 6.70
N TYR A 310 -4.76 7.94 7.81
CA TYR A 310 -4.04 6.66 7.81
C TYR A 310 -4.37 5.86 9.08
#